data_b0b6ce4594fd26f7471183fb098b7178
#
_entry.id   b0b6ce4594fd26f7471183fb098b7178
#
_cell.length_a   1.000
_cell.length_b   1.000
_cell.length_c   1.000
_cell.angle_alpha   90.00
_cell.angle_beta   90.00
_cell.angle_gamma   90.00
#
_symmetry.space_group_name_H-M   'P 1'
#
loop_
_entity.id
_entity.type
_entity.pdbx_description
1 polymer ?
#
loop_
_entity_poly.entity_id
_entity_poly.type
_entity_poly.pdbx_seq_one_letter_code
_entity_poly.pdbx_strand_id
1 'polypeptide(L)'
;MLPRRRVITPTYTTMSQFESQPLIGLTLEGLRKVAAECGMPPFSAKQMAQWLYVKRITEIDAMTDLSKRARAKLAEHGFTVGRQQPLTAAESSDGTVKYLFEGVGGRDIESVYIPDRDRATLCVSSQAGCRMNCSFCMTGRQGFHGSLTAAGIMNQILSVPGSESLTNLVFMGMGEPLDNLPPVLEAIEIITSKWGMAWSPKRITVSTIGKLRELRTLLDTTKVHIAISIHSPYPTERLALMPVEKAFPIKDVISLLRQYDFSHQRRLSFEYIMFKGLNDDRRHCLELAHMLKGLDCRVNLIR
;
A
#
# COMPACT_ATOMS: atom_id res chain seq x y z
N MET A 1 33.08 17.46 -29.93
CA MET A 1 32.41 18.60 -29.23
C MET A 1 30.92 18.28 -29.15
N LEU A 2 30.42 17.86 -27.98
CA LEU A 2 29.00 17.61 -27.74
C LEU A 2 28.36 18.89 -27.20
N PRO A 3 27.12 19.24 -27.60
CA PRO A 3 26.49 20.48 -27.18
C PRO A 3 26.06 20.41 -25.69
N ARG A 4 26.41 21.45 -24.94
CA ARG A 4 26.02 21.65 -23.54
C ARG A 4 24.49 21.79 -23.42
N ARG A 5 23.81 20.91 -22.67
CA ARG A 5 22.41 21.05 -22.28
C ARG A 5 22.28 22.21 -21.30
N ARG A 6 21.44 23.19 -21.63
CA ARG A 6 21.02 24.24 -20.72
C ARG A 6 20.15 23.63 -19.60
N VAL A 7 20.60 23.72 -18.37
CA VAL A 7 19.79 23.47 -17.18
C VAL A 7 18.95 24.73 -16.96
N ILE A 8 17.65 24.59 -17.11
CA ILE A 8 16.70 25.64 -16.71
C ILE A 8 16.41 25.42 -15.24
N THR A 9 16.94 26.27 -14.38
CA THR A 9 16.62 26.30 -12.94
C THR A 9 15.28 27.03 -12.78
N PRO A 10 14.24 26.41 -12.18
CA PRO A 10 13.03 27.14 -11.83
C PRO A 10 13.32 28.07 -10.66
N THR A 11 12.97 29.35 -10.81
CA THR A 11 12.93 30.33 -9.74
C THR A 11 11.77 29.98 -8.80
N TYR A 12 12.08 29.47 -7.63
CA TYR A 12 11.10 29.26 -6.57
C TYR A 12 10.74 30.60 -5.93
N THR A 13 9.52 31.05 -6.16
CA THR A 13 8.88 32.11 -5.39
C THR A 13 8.58 31.55 -4.00
N THR A 14 9.12 32.16 -2.97
CA THR A 14 8.85 31.85 -1.56
C THR A 14 7.35 32.03 -1.26
N MET A 15 6.60 30.95 -1.23
CA MET A 15 5.25 30.89 -0.66
C MET A 15 5.33 30.47 0.82
N SER A 16 4.49 31.07 1.64
CA SER A 16 4.40 30.99 3.10
C SER A 16 4.51 29.58 3.67
N GLN A 17 5.17 29.48 4.83
CA GLN A 17 5.46 28.26 5.62
C GLN A 17 4.21 27.64 6.29
N PHE A 18 3.15 27.35 5.53
CA PHE A 18 2.14 26.40 5.99
C PHE A 18 2.39 25.08 5.24
N GLU A 19 2.83 24.05 5.95
CA GLU A 19 2.87 22.70 5.38
C GLU A 19 1.47 22.36 4.85
N SER A 20 1.37 22.10 3.56
CA SER A 20 0.14 21.70 2.88
C SER A 20 -0.44 20.44 3.54
N GLN A 21 -1.70 20.48 3.97
CA GLN A 21 -2.41 19.37 4.59
C GLN A 21 -3.24 18.62 3.54
N PRO A 22 -2.84 17.41 3.13
CA PRO A 22 -3.57 16.66 2.12
C PRO A 22 -4.92 16.16 2.63
N LEU A 23 -5.98 16.34 1.85
CA LEU A 23 -7.30 15.77 2.13
C LEU A 23 -7.39 14.29 1.71
N ILE A 24 -6.64 13.85 0.68
CA ILE A 24 -6.55 12.42 0.37
C ILE A 24 -5.91 11.67 1.53
N GLY A 25 -6.33 10.42 1.74
CA GLY A 25 -5.89 9.61 2.86
C GLY A 25 -6.67 9.86 4.16
N LEU A 26 -7.51 10.89 4.23
CA LEU A 26 -8.41 11.08 5.37
C LEU A 26 -9.61 10.15 5.27
N THR A 27 -9.88 9.42 6.35
CA THR A 27 -11.12 8.65 6.52
C THR A 27 -12.33 9.60 6.61
N LEU A 28 -13.54 9.06 6.57
CA LEU A 28 -14.74 9.89 6.74
C LEU A 28 -14.72 10.66 8.06
N GLU A 29 -14.18 10.05 9.11
CA GLU A 29 -14.01 10.72 10.40
C GLU A 29 -12.98 11.85 10.34
N GLY A 30 -11.86 11.63 9.65
CA GLY A 30 -10.88 12.70 9.38
C GLY A 30 -11.51 13.87 8.62
N LEU A 31 -12.29 13.58 7.57
CA LEU A 31 -13.01 14.60 6.79
C LEU A 31 -14.08 15.33 7.60
N ARG A 32 -14.72 14.67 8.59
CA ARG A 32 -15.65 15.35 9.54
C ARG A 32 -14.91 16.36 10.42
N LYS A 33 -13.70 16.02 10.89
CA LYS A 33 -12.87 16.95 11.67
C LYS A 33 -12.50 18.18 10.83
N VAL A 34 -12.07 17.99 9.59
CA VAL A 34 -11.80 19.08 8.64
C VAL A 34 -13.05 19.93 8.41
N ALA A 35 -14.21 19.31 8.19
CA ALA A 35 -15.47 20.05 8.03
C ALA A 35 -15.80 20.90 9.26
N ALA A 36 -15.64 20.35 10.47
CA ALA A 36 -15.88 21.07 11.73
C ALA A 36 -14.90 22.24 11.91
N GLU A 37 -13.61 22.02 11.64
CA GLU A 37 -12.54 23.04 11.72
C GLU A 37 -12.83 24.22 10.77
N CYS A 38 -13.29 23.93 9.55
CA CYS A 38 -13.67 24.94 8.57
C CYS A 38 -15.08 25.52 8.80
N GLY A 39 -15.79 25.14 9.87
CA GLY A 39 -17.16 25.59 10.17
C GLY A 39 -18.17 25.19 9.10
N MET A 40 -17.99 24.01 8.50
CA MET A 40 -18.89 23.43 7.50
C MET A 40 -19.88 22.47 8.15
N PRO A 41 -21.05 22.25 7.55
CA PRO A 41 -22.01 21.24 8.03
C PRO A 41 -21.42 19.82 8.01
N PRO A 42 -21.83 18.91 8.92
CA PRO A 42 -21.27 17.55 8.99
C PRO A 42 -21.41 16.72 7.71
N PHE A 43 -22.43 16.98 6.88
CA PHE A 43 -22.61 16.29 5.60
C PHE A 43 -21.54 16.65 4.56
N SER A 44 -20.85 17.79 4.70
CA SER A 44 -19.75 18.19 3.82
C SER A 44 -18.61 17.18 3.77
N ALA A 45 -18.40 16.42 4.84
CA ALA A 45 -17.43 15.32 4.87
C ALA A 45 -17.72 14.25 3.80
N LYS A 46 -19.01 13.88 3.63
CA LYS A 46 -19.39 12.92 2.57
C LYS A 46 -19.25 13.52 1.17
N GLN A 47 -19.53 14.81 1.01
CA GLN A 47 -19.32 15.51 -0.26
C GLN A 47 -17.82 15.51 -0.61
N MET A 48 -16.95 15.90 0.34
CA MET A 48 -15.49 15.83 0.13
C MET A 48 -15.03 14.41 -0.22
N ALA A 49 -15.48 13.37 0.51
CA ALA A 49 -15.13 11.99 0.22
C ALA A 49 -15.53 11.58 -1.22
N GLN A 50 -16.72 11.96 -1.65
CA GLN A 50 -17.20 11.71 -3.01
C GLN A 50 -16.29 12.34 -4.08
N TRP A 51 -15.86 13.59 -3.88
CA TRP A 51 -14.97 14.27 -4.80
C TRP A 51 -13.56 13.66 -4.80
N LEU A 52 -13.03 13.35 -3.63
CA LEU A 52 -11.67 12.82 -3.48
C LEU A 52 -11.55 11.39 -4.03
N TYR A 53 -12.45 10.49 -3.65
CA TYR A 53 -12.27 9.05 -3.84
C TYR A 53 -13.07 8.47 -4.99
N VAL A 54 -14.19 9.09 -5.36
CA VAL A 54 -15.03 8.62 -6.48
C VAL A 54 -14.75 9.44 -7.74
N LYS A 55 -14.83 10.77 -7.65
CA LYS A 55 -14.56 11.66 -8.79
C LYS A 55 -13.06 11.93 -9.01
N ARG A 56 -12.21 11.64 -8.01
CA ARG A 56 -10.74 11.66 -8.09
C ARG A 56 -10.18 12.99 -8.58
N ILE A 57 -10.71 14.08 -8.06
CA ILE A 57 -10.27 15.43 -8.40
C ILE A 57 -8.82 15.70 -7.99
N THR A 58 -8.23 16.73 -8.58
CA THR A 58 -6.88 17.23 -8.24
C THR A 58 -6.90 18.57 -7.54
N GLU A 59 -8.01 19.31 -7.62
CA GLU A 59 -8.14 20.66 -7.09
C GLU A 59 -9.42 20.84 -6.27
N ILE A 60 -9.34 21.59 -5.16
CA ILE A 60 -10.48 21.86 -4.27
C ILE A 60 -11.62 22.58 -5.00
N ASP A 61 -11.29 23.43 -5.96
CA ASP A 61 -12.30 24.21 -6.70
C ASP A 61 -13.23 23.35 -7.55
N ALA A 62 -12.84 22.11 -7.87
CA ALA A 62 -13.71 21.14 -8.53
C ALA A 62 -14.88 20.66 -7.63
N MET A 63 -14.83 20.86 -6.31
CA MET A 63 -15.89 20.47 -5.36
C MET A 63 -17.10 21.40 -5.45
N THR A 64 -17.81 21.38 -6.58
CA THR A 64 -18.84 22.39 -6.91
C THR A 64 -20.10 22.32 -6.06
N ASP A 65 -20.37 21.23 -5.34
CA ASP A 65 -21.44 21.10 -4.35
C ASP A 65 -21.07 21.63 -2.97
N LEU A 66 -19.81 22.01 -2.74
CA LEU A 66 -19.40 22.85 -1.64
C LEU A 66 -19.54 24.32 -2.04
N SER A 67 -20.03 25.15 -1.12
CA SER A 67 -20.12 26.60 -1.37
C SER A 67 -18.73 27.20 -1.65
N LYS A 68 -18.67 28.29 -2.40
CA LYS A 68 -17.40 29.03 -2.65
C LYS A 68 -16.71 29.41 -1.33
N ARG A 69 -17.49 29.81 -0.32
CA ARG A 69 -16.98 30.12 1.01
C ARG A 69 -16.35 28.92 1.71
N ALA A 70 -16.96 27.74 1.57
CA ALA A 70 -16.42 26.49 2.16
C ALA A 70 -15.08 26.11 1.50
N ARG A 71 -15.00 26.19 0.15
CA ARG A 71 -13.74 25.93 -0.57
C ARG A 71 -12.64 26.92 -0.20
N ALA A 72 -12.98 28.22 -0.10
CA ALA A 72 -12.03 29.25 0.35
C ALA A 72 -11.49 28.94 1.76
N LYS A 73 -12.36 28.52 2.69
CA LYS A 73 -11.93 28.14 4.05
C LYS A 73 -10.99 26.93 4.06
N LEU A 74 -11.22 25.93 3.24
CA LEU A 74 -10.27 24.81 3.11
C LEU A 74 -8.88 25.32 2.71
N ALA A 75 -8.80 26.20 1.72
CA ALA A 75 -7.54 26.79 1.27
C ALA A 75 -6.90 27.69 2.34
N GLU A 76 -7.69 28.52 3.05
CA GLU A 76 -7.23 29.38 4.16
C GLU A 76 -6.61 28.57 5.31
N HIS A 77 -7.12 27.37 5.59
CA HIS A 77 -6.56 26.43 6.59
C HIS A 77 -5.40 25.58 6.05
N GLY A 78 -4.94 25.84 4.81
CA GLY A 78 -3.81 25.11 4.21
C GLY A 78 -4.15 23.72 3.67
N PHE A 79 -5.45 23.37 3.58
CA PHE A 79 -5.84 22.10 2.98
C PHE A 79 -5.68 22.11 1.47
N THR A 80 -5.23 20.99 0.93
CA THR A 80 -5.13 20.72 -0.51
C THR A 80 -5.73 19.36 -0.80
N VAL A 81 -6.04 19.05 -2.05
CA VAL A 81 -6.40 17.67 -2.42
C VAL A 81 -5.25 16.73 -2.10
N GLY A 82 -4.00 17.16 -2.34
CA GLY A 82 -2.78 16.44 -1.97
C GLY A 82 -2.35 15.36 -2.97
N ARG A 83 -2.93 15.33 -4.18
CA ARG A 83 -2.48 14.41 -5.24
C ARG A 83 -1.21 14.92 -5.90
N GLN A 84 -0.25 14.01 -6.03
CA GLN A 84 1.04 14.25 -6.69
C GLN A 84 1.20 13.26 -7.84
N GLN A 85 1.63 13.75 -9.00
CA GLN A 85 1.93 12.89 -10.14
C GLN A 85 3.19 12.06 -9.89
N PRO A 86 3.33 10.88 -10.53
CA PRO A 86 4.60 10.15 -10.49
C PRO A 86 5.74 11.01 -11.03
N LEU A 87 6.90 10.91 -10.41
CA LEU A 87 8.14 11.57 -10.85
C LEU A 87 8.63 10.99 -12.19
N THR A 88 8.55 9.68 -12.32
CA THR A 88 8.93 8.95 -13.55
C THR A 88 8.06 7.70 -13.72
N ALA A 89 8.05 7.19 -14.95
CA ALA A 89 7.45 5.91 -15.30
C ALA A 89 8.41 5.13 -16.19
N ALA A 90 8.51 3.82 -15.95
CA ALA A 90 9.27 2.88 -16.80
C ALA A 90 8.37 1.72 -17.19
N GLU A 91 8.14 1.56 -18.50
CA GLU A 91 7.26 0.55 -19.06
C GLU A 91 8.08 -0.64 -19.59
N SER A 92 7.61 -1.85 -19.32
CA SER A 92 8.14 -3.11 -19.80
C SER A 92 7.37 -3.59 -21.03
N SER A 93 7.94 -4.52 -21.78
CA SER A 93 7.36 -5.06 -23.02
C SER A 93 6.03 -5.80 -22.83
N ASP A 94 5.71 -6.22 -21.61
CA ASP A 94 4.45 -6.87 -21.25
C ASP A 94 3.35 -5.88 -20.78
N GLY A 95 3.63 -4.58 -20.88
CA GLY A 95 2.73 -3.52 -20.44
C GLY A 95 2.79 -3.23 -18.93
N THR A 96 3.66 -3.91 -18.18
CA THR A 96 3.92 -3.58 -16.77
C THR A 96 4.59 -2.21 -16.68
N VAL A 97 4.08 -1.32 -15.83
CA VAL A 97 4.64 0.02 -15.64
C VAL A 97 5.05 0.22 -14.19
N LYS A 98 6.32 0.56 -13.99
CA LYS A 98 6.85 0.97 -12.69
C LYS A 98 6.83 2.49 -12.60
N TYR A 99 6.13 3.01 -11.61
CA TYR A 99 6.07 4.42 -11.28
C TYR A 99 6.95 4.74 -10.07
N LEU A 100 7.63 5.87 -10.12
CA LEU A 100 8.37 6.43 -9.00
C LEU A 100 7.59 7.62 -8.45
N PHE A 101 7.36 7.64 -7.15
CA PHE A 101 6.70 8.74 -6.44
C PHE A 101 7.66 9.33 -5.42
N GLU A 102 7.46 10.60 -5.11
CA GLU A 102 8.08 11.21 -3.95
C GLU A 102 7.64 10.46 -2.69
N GLY A 103 8.60 10.04 -1.87
CA GLY A 103 8.35 9.29 -0.65
C GLY A 103 8.65 10.10 0.61
N VAL A 104 9.23 9.45 1.61
CA VAL A 104 9.54 10.05 2.90
C VAL A 104 11.02 9.88 3.24
N GLY A 105 11.56 10.75 4.11
CA GLY A 105 12.95 10.68 4.52
C GLY A 105 13.95 10.93 3.39
N GLY A 106 13.55 11.72 2.38
CA GLY A 106 14.38 12.04 1.21
C GLY A 106 14.59 10.86 0.27
N ARG A 107 13.68 9.87 0.30
CA ARG A 107 13.72 8.68 -0.56
C ARG A 107 12.41 8.50 -1.29
N ASP A 108 12.53 8.18 -2.57
CA ASP A 108 11.39 7.87 -3.41
C ASP A 108 10.85 6.45 -3.16
N ILE A 109 9.59 6.24 -3.54
CA ILE A 109 8.92 4.95 -3.45
C ILE A 109 8.44 4.50 -4.82
N GLU A 110 8.30 3.20 -4.97
CA GLU A 110 7.87 2.58 -6.22
C GLU A 110 6.44 2.04 -6.11
N SER A 111 5.68 2.18 -7.19
CA SER A 111 4.43 1.46 -7.42
C SER A 111 4.50 0.76 -8.77
N VAL A 112 3.88 -0.40 -8.90
CA VAL A 112 3.92 -1.17 -10.14
C VAL A 112 2.51 -1.49 -10.61
N TYR A 113 2.16 -0.99 -11.79
CA TYR A 113 0.94 -1.35 -12.51
C TYR A 113 1.19 -2.61 -13.32
N ILE A 114 0.37 -3.62 -13.13
CA ILE A 114 0.50 -4.94 -13.76
C ILE A 114 -0.80 -5.25 -14.48
N PRO A 115 -0.86 -5.12 -15.82
CA PRO A 115 -1.99 -5.56 -16.62
C PRO A 115 -2.01 -7.08 -16.76
N ASP A 116 -3.19 -7.70 -16.67
CA ASP A 116 -3.37 -9.13 -16.92
C ASP A 116 -4.78 -9.36 -17.48
N ARG A 117 -4.94 -9.40 -18.79
CA ARG A 117 -6.23 -9.57 -19.50
C ARG A 117 -7.25 -8.54 -19.01
N ASP A 118 -8.29 -9.03 -18.30
CA ASP A 118 -9.38 -8.19 -17.74
C ASP A 118 -9.03 -7.56 -16.39
N ARG A 119 -7.80 -7.77 -15.88
CA ARG A 119 -7.37 -7.27 -14.59
C ARG A 119 -6.27 -6.23 -14.74
N ALA A 120 -6.35 -5.23 -13.90
CA ALA A 120 -5.31 -4.25 -13.70
C ALA A 120 -4.97 -4.20 -12.20
N THR A 121 -3.81 -4.74 -11.83
CA THR A 121 -3.34 -4.79 -10.44
C THR A 121 -2.34 -3.67 -10.19
N LEU A 122 -2.53 -2.91 -9.13
CA LEU A 122 -1.51 -1.99 -8.64
C LEU A 122 -0.82 -2.59 -7.41
N CYS A 123 0.51 -2.71 -7.49
CA CYS A 123 1.37 -3.02 -6.36
C CYS A 123 1.78 -1.69 -5.71
N VAL A 124 1.48 -1.51 -4.42
CA VAL A 124 1.77 -0.27 -3.69
C VAL A 124 2.76 -0.49 -2.57
N SER A 125 3.51 0.57 -2.27
CA SER A 125 4.44 0.66 -1.17
C SER A 125 3.76 1.21 0.08
N SER A 126 4.18 0.73 1.25
CA SER A 126 3.75 1.22 2.57
C SER A 126 4.82 2.01 3.31
N GLN A 127 6.07 1.88 2.89
CA GLN A 127 7.24 2.53 3.51
C GLN A 127 8.25 2.92 2.44
N ALA A 128 9.13 3.86 2.73
CA ALA A 128 10.38 4.07 2.01
C ALA A 128 11.47 3.21 2.66
N GLY A 129 11.92 2.17 1.97
CA GLY A 129 12.80 1.14 2.52
C GLY A 129 12.07 0.16 3.44
N CYS A 130 12.80 -0.73 4.14
CA CYS A 130 12.23 -1.76 5.00
C CYS A 130 13.21 -2.19 6.11
N ARG A 131 12.70 -2.38 7.34
CA ARG A 131 13.51 -2.83 8.49
C ARG A 131 13.74 -4.34 8.53
N MET A 132 12.99 -5.12 7.75
CA MET A 132 12.99 -6.58 7.86
C MET A 132 14.29 -7.21 7.36
N ASN A 133 15.06 -6.51 6.55
CA ASN A 133 16.40 -6.88 6.08
C ASN A 133 16.49 -8.30 5.48
N CYS A 134 15.45 -8.71 4.73
CA CYS A 134 15.46 -9.98 4.01
C CYS A 134 16.63 -10.01 3.00
N SER A 135 17.42 -11.07 2.99
CA SER A 135 18.68 -11.17 2.24
C SER A 135 18.51 -11.04 0.72
N PHE A 136 17.37 -11.43 0.19
CA PHE A 136 17.01 -11.38 -1.23
C PHE A 136 16.30 -10.08 -1.66
N CYS A 137 15.91 -9.22 -0.71
CA CYS A 137 15.05 -8.07 -0.98
C CYS A 137 15.87 -6.78 -1.13
N MET A 138 15.76 -6.14 -2.32
CA MET A 138 16.45 -4.87 -2.57
C MET A 138 15.96 -3.75 -1.65
N THR A 139 14.66 -3.69 -1.35
CA THR A 139 14.10 -2.72 -0.41
C THR A 139 14.69 -2.89 1.01
N GLY A 140 14.89 -4.14 1.45
CA GLY A 140 15.53 -4.41 2.74
C GLY A 140 16.99 -3.94 2.78
N ARG A 141 17.73 -4.08 1.67
CA ARG A 141 19.12 -3.62 1.55
C ARG A 141 19.27 -2.10 1.56
N GLN A 142 18.24 -1.37 1.16
CA GLN A 142 18.23 0.11 1.20
C GLN A 142 18.11 0.65 2.63
N GLY A 143 17.74 -0.19 3.60
CA GLY A 143 17.42 0.23 4.96
C GLY A 143 16.03 0.87 5.05
N PHE A 144 15.70 1.41 6.22
CA PHE A 144 14.42 2.05 6.49
C PHE A 144 14.57 3.58 6.56
N HIS A 145 13.77 4.30 5.81
CA HIS A 145 13.80 5.77 5.72
C HIS A 145 12.53 6.44 6.25
N GLY A 146 11.42 5.70 6.34
CA GLY A 146 10.17 6.20 6.91
C GLY A 146 8.95 5.41 6.49
N SER A 147 7.88 5.55 7.27
CA SER A 147 6.56 4.99 6.97
C SER A 147 5.72 6.01 6.20
N LEU A 148 4.97 5.56 5.20
CA LEU A 148 4.05 6.42 4.47
C LEU A 148 2.81 6.71 5.32
N THR A 149 2.25 7.90 5.17
CA THR A 149 0.92 8.22 5.65
C THR A 149 -0.14 7.54 4.78
N ALA A 150 -1.38 7.52 5.23
CA ALA A 150 -2.49 7.07 4.39
C ALA A 150 -2.61 7.92 3.11
N ALA A 151 -2.30 9.22 3.18
CA ALA A 151 -2.21 10.09 2.00
C ALA A 151 -1.16 9.59 0.98
N GLY A 152 0.04 9.23 1.44
CA GLY A 152 1.10 8.70 0.56
C GLY A 152 0.72 7.35 -0.06
N ILE A 153 -0.02 6.50 0.66
CA ILE A 153 -0.55 5.23 0.13
C ILE A 153 -1.65 5.53 -0.91
N MET A 154 -2.63 6.36 -0.56
CA MET A 154 -3.73 6.71 -1.47
C MET A 154 -3.27 7.49 -2.71
N ASN A 155 -2.22 8.30 -2.59
CA ASN A 155 -1.66 8.99 -3.74
C ASN A 155 -1.19 8.03 -4.83
N GLN A 156 -0.51 6.94 -4.47
CA GLN A 156 -0.11 5.91 -5.44
C GLN A 156 -1.32 5.34 -6.19
N ILE A 157 -2.44 5.10 -5.48
CA ILE A 157 -3.65 4.49 -6.04
C ILE A 157 -4.41 5.46 -6.96
N LEU A 158 -4.50 6.73 -6.56
CA LEU A 158 -5.31 7.72 -7.25
C LEU A 158 -4.56 8.41 -8.39
N SER A 159 -3.21 8.45 -8.37
CA SER A 159 -2.40 9.28 -9.27
C SER A 159 -1.66 8.51 -10.36
N VAL A 160 -1.69 7.17 -10.35
CA VAL A 160 -1.21 6.41 -11.53
C VAL A 160 -2.14 6.66 -12.72
N PRO A 161 -1.61 6.85 -13.94
CA PRO A 161 -2.42 6.94 -15.14
C PRO A 161 -3.34 5.72 -15.28
N GLY A 162 -4.60 5.93 -15.66
CA GLY A 162 -5.58 4.86 -15.78
C GLY A 162 -6.03 4.25 -14.44
N SER A 163 -5.87 4.98 -13.32
CA SER A 163 -6.24 4.50 -11.99
C SER A 163 -7.71 4.08 -11.86
N GLU A 164 -8.59 4.60 -12.70
CA GLU A 164 -10.02 4.23 -12.79
C GLU A 164 -10.25 2.80 -13.28
N SER A 165 -9.31 2.26 -14.06
CA SER A 165 -9.36 0.89 -14.58
C SER A 165 -8.82 -0.16 -13.61
N LEU A 166 -8.23 0.24 -12.48
CA LEU A 166 -7.68 -0.67 -11.49
C LEU A 166 -8.76 -1.63 -10.96
N THR A 167 -8.45 -2.92 -10.99
CA THR A 167 -9.32 -3.98 -10.49
C THR A 167 -8.85 -4.59 -9.18
N ASN A 168 -7.55 -4.58 -8.93
CA ASN A 168 -6.92 -5.20 -7.77
C ASN A 168 -5.81 -4.32 -7.17
N LEU A 169 -5.59 -4.47 -5.89
CA LEU A 169 -4.51 -3.81 -5.15
C LEU A 169 -3.73 -4.84 -4.35
N VAL A 170 -2.41 -4.75 -4.37
CA VAL A 170 -1.55 -5.60 -3.56
C VAL A 170 -0.53 -4.74 -2.80
N PHE A 171 -0.45 -4.93 -1.49
CA PHE A 171 0.59 -4.35 -0.65
C PHE A 171 1.82 -5.28 -0.69
N MET A 172 2.54 -5.24 -1.82
CA MET A 172 3.73 -6.06 -2.10
C MET A 172 4.88 -5.21 -2.64
N GLY A 173 4.78 -3.89 -2.52
CA GLY A 173 5.84 -2.94 -2.87
C GLY A 173 6.87 -2.80 -1.75
N MET A 174 7.37 -1.58 -1.57
CA MET A 174 8.38 -1.29 -0.55
C MET A 174 7.76 -1.25 0.85
N GLY A 175 8.46 -1.86 1.81
CA GLY A 175 8.10 -1.88 3.23
C GLY A 175 7.38 -3.14 3.69
N GLU A 176 7.19 -3.24 5.01
CA GLU A 176 6.33 -4.23 5.66
C GLU A 176 5.02 -3.55 6.07
N PRO A 177 3.87 -3.93 5.47
CA PRO A 177 2.61 -3.25 5.75
C PRO A 177 2.19 -3.30 7.23
N LEU A 178 2.50 -4.39 7.93
CA LEU A 178 2.19 -4.51 9.36
C LEU A 178 3.12 -3.68 10.25
N ASP A 179 4.25 -3.21 9.73
CA ASP A 179 5.10 -2.24 10.44
C ASP A 179 4.57 -0.80 10.31
N ASN A 180 3.59 -0.60 9.43
CA ASN A 180 2.88 0.65 9.18
C ASN A 180 1.35 0.44 9.21
N LEU A 181 0.85 -0.39 10.13
CA LEU A 181 -0.52 -0.88 10.09
C LEU A 181 -1.60 0.22 10.15
N PRO A 182 -1.54 1.26 11.02
CA PRO A 182 -2.61 2.25 11.07
C PRO A 182 -2.89 2.95 9.73
N PRO A 183 -1.90 3.54 9.01
CA PRO A 183 -2.13 4.12 7.68
C PRO A 183 -2.59 3.11 6.62
N VAL A 184 -2.15 1.85 6.72
CA VAL A 184 -2.62 0.77 5.83
C VAL A 184 -4.10 0.47 6.08
N LEU A 185 -4.54 0.43 7.34
CA LEU A 185 -5.96 0.24 7.69
C LEU A 185 -6.82 1.42 7.24
N GLU A 186 -6.36 2.66 7.41
CA GLU A 186 -7.05 3.86 6.91
C GLU A 186 -7.22 3.79 5.38
N ALA A 187 -6.18 3.43 4.64
CA ALA A 187 -6.26 3.25 3.19
C ALA A 187 -7.25 2.12 2.82
N ILE A 188 -7.21 0.98 3.51
CA ILE A 188 -8.16 -0.12 3.29
C ILE A 188 -9.60 0.32 3.58
N GLU A 189 -9.82 1.09 4.65
CA GLU A 189 -11.13 1.64 4.98
C GLU A 189 -11.65 2.54 3.85
N ILE A 190 -10.83 3.48 3.37
CA ILE A 190 -11.19 4.37 2.26
C ILE A 190 -11.55 3.57 1.00
N ILE A 191 -10.74 2.57 0.66
CA ILE A 191 -10.94 1.78 -0.56
C ILE A 191 -12.20 0.92 -0.47
N THR A 192 -12.50 0.35 0.70
CA THR A 192 -13.60 -0.64 0.84
C THR A 192 -14.92 -0.04 1.29
N SER A 193 -14.93 1.15 1.89
CA SER A 193 -16.14 1.79 2.39
C SER A 193 -17.03 2.32 1.27
N LYS A 194 -18.36 2.26 1.48
CA LYS A 194 -19.36 2.80 0.54
C LYS A 194 -19.24 4.31 0.31
N TRP A 195 -18.69 5.04 1.26
CA TRP A 195 -18.43 6.47 1.14
C TRP A 195 -17.12 6.80 0.41
N GLY A 196 -16.24 5.81 0.25
CA GLY A 196 -14.96 5.90 -0.44
C GLY A 196 -15.03 5.28 -1.84
N MET A 197 -14.11 4.37 -2.17
CA MET A 197 -14.05 3.74 -3.50
C MET A 197 -15.02 2.56 -3.65
N ALA A 198 -15.64 2.07 -2.59
CA ALA A 198 -16.61 0.97 -2.55
C ALA A 198 -16.11 -0.35 -3.16
N TRP A 199 -14.81 -0.62 -3.09
CA TRP A 199 -14.25 -1.87 -3.59
C TRP A 199 -14.58 -3.04 -2.66
N SER A 200 -14.75 -4.21 -3.24
CA SER A 200 -14.80 -5.45 -2.46
C SER A 200 -13.44 -5.69 -1.78
N PRO A 201 -13.39 -6.05 -0.49
CA PRO A 201 -12.15 -6.44 0.18
C PRO A 201 -11.38 -7.57 -0.54
N LYS A 202 -12.09 -8.40 -1.31
CA LYS A 202 -11.49 -9.48 -2.14
C LYS A 202 -10.57 -8.95 -3.25
N ARG A 203 -10.62 -7.66 -3.56
CA ARG A 203 -9.75 -7.01 -4.54
C ARG A 203 -8.41 -6.57 -3.94
N ILE A 204 -8.23 -6.69 -2.62
CA ILE A 204 -7.05 -6.23 -1.90
C ILE A 204 -6.33 -7.42 -1.27
N THR A 205 -5.01 -7.48 -1.47
CA THR A 205 -4.14 -8.45 -0.80
C THR A 205 -3.08 -7.71 0.00
N VAL A 206 -2.94 -8.05 1.28
CA VAL A 206 -1.84 -7.57 2.13
C VAL A 206 -0.83 -8.69 2.29
N SER A 207 0.39 -8.46 1.79
CA SER A 207 1.53 -9.35 1.98
C SER A 207 2.32 -8.94 3.21
N THR A 208 2.73 -9.91 4.03
CA THR A 208 3.42 -9.64 5.29
C THR A 208 4.32 -10.81 5.70
N ILE A 209 5.30 -10.47 6.51
CA ILE A 209 6.14 -11.47 7.20
C ILE A 209 5.44 -12.10 8.42
N GLY A 210 4.31 -11.56 8.85
CA GLY A 210 3.49 -12.13 9.93
C GLY A 210 3.78 -11.58 11.33
N LYS A 211 3.90 -10.26 11.52
CA LYS A 211 3.94 -9.64 12.85
C LYS A 211 2.65 -9.97 13.61
N LEU A 212 2.73 -10.81 14.63
CA LEU A 212 1.57 -11.52 15.22
C LEU A 212 0.45 -10.62 15.72
N ARG A 213 0.80 -9.56 16.47
CA ARG A 213 -0.17 -8.62 17.04
C ARG A 213 -0.89 -7.85 15.93
N GLU A 214 -0.13 -7.30 15.01
CA GLU A 214 -0.62 -6.50 13.91
C GLU A 214 -1.38 -7.37 12.90
N LEU A 215 -0.94 -8.62 12.67
CA LEU A 215 -1.65 -9.58 11.84
C LEU A 215 -3.03 -9.90 12.44
N ARG A 216 -3.12 -10.13 13.74
CA ARG A 216 -4.40 -10.32 14.44
C ARG A 216 -5.31 -9.12 14.23
N THR A 217 -4.81 -7.90 14.46
CA THR A 217 -5.58 -6.67 14.23
C THR A 217 -6.10 -6.57 12.80
N LEU A 218 -5.25 -6.83 11.80
CA LEU A 218 -5.66 -6.82 10.38
C LEU A 218 -6.75 -7.87 10.10
N LEU A 219 -6.59 -9.08 10.65
CA LEU A 219 -7.55 -10.17 10.50
C LEU A 219 -8.91 -9.88 11.14
N ASP A 220 -8.91 -9.24 12.30
CA ASP A 220 -10.13 -8.92 13.05
C ASP A 220 -10.88 -7.73 12.44
N THR A 221 -10.15 -6.73 11.91
CA THR A 221 -10.76 -5.46 11.45
C THR A 221 -11.08 -5.42 9.96
N THR A 222 -10.50 -6.32 9.14
CA THR A 222 -10.69 -6.30 7.68
C THR A 222 -11.12 -7.66 7.15
N LYS A 223 -11.51 -7.70 5.86
CA LYS A 223 -11.79 -8.94 5.11
C LYS A 223 -10.91 -9.07 3.84
N VAL A 224 -9.79 -8.36 3.80
CA VAL A 224 -8.83 -8.42 2.69
C VAL A 224 -8.13 -9.78 2.63
N HIS A 225 -7.60 -10.15 1.48
CA HIS A 225 -6.76 -11.33 1.31
C HIS A 225 -5.43 -11.15 2.01
N ILE A 226 -4.87 -12.25 2.53
CA ILE A 226 -3.60 -12.27 3.24
C ILE A 226 -2.60 -13.13 2.46
N ALA A 227 -1.38 -12.62 2.32
CA ALA A 227 -0.26 -13.34 1.77
C ALA A 227 0.89 -13.35 2.79
N ILE A 228 1.36 -14.53 3.17
CA ILE A 228 2.44 -14.68 4.15
C ILE A 228 3.74 -15.05 3.45
N SER A 229 4.77 -14.25 3.62
CA SER A 229 6.12 -14.55 3.14
C SER A 229 6.76 -15.66 3.97
N ILE A 230 6.86 -16.87 3.38
CA ILE A 230 7.40 -18.05 4.08
C ILE A 230 8.82 -18.41 3.61
N HIS A 231 9.05 -18.60 2.32
CA HIS A 231 10.30 -18.84 1.59
C HIS A 231 11.15 -20.03 2.05
N SER A 232 10.98 -20.58 3.24
CA SER A 232 11.43 -21.88 3.70
C SER A 232 10.56 -22.39 4.86
N PRO A 233 10.23 -23.69 4.91
CA PRO A 233 9.55 -24.29 6.04
C PRO A 233 10.50 -24.58 7.23
N TYR A 234 11.81 -24.49 7.02
CA TYR A 234 12.81 -24.76 8.05
C TYR A 234 13.27 -23.46 8.74
N PRO A 235 13.09 -23.32 10.07
CA PRO A 235 13.39 -22.09 10.79
C PRO A 235 14.84 -21.58 10.61
N THR A 236 15.82 -22.48 10.60
CA THR A 236 17.24 -22.10 10.41
C THR A 236 17.49 -21.52 9.03
N GLU A 237 16.93 -22.12 7.98
CA GLU A 237 17.04 -21.63 6.59
C GLU A 237 16.26 -20.33 6.42
N ARG A 238 15.03 -20.28 6.98
CA ARG A 238 14.21 -19.08 6.94
C ARG A 238 14.89 -17.92 7.66
N LEU A 239 15.56 -18.16 8.80
CA LEU A 239 16.33 -17.15 9.52
C LEU A 239 17.47 -16.57 8.67
N ALA A 240 18.15 -17.39 7.86
CA ALA A 240 19.19 -16.93 6.95
C ALA A 240 18.64 -16.06 5.80
N LEU A 241 17.43 -16.37 5.30
CA LEU A 241 16.74 -15.60 4.28
C LEU A 241 16.05 -14.37 4.85
N MET A 242 15.41 -14.52 6.00
CA MET A 242 14.54 -13.54 6.66
C MET A 242 14.88 -13.45 8.15
N PRO A 243 15.72 -12.51 8.58
CA PRO A 243 16.12 -12.36 9.99
C PRO A 243 14.95 -12.19 10.95
N VAL A 244 13.79 -11.78 10.44
CA VAL A 244 12.54 -11.62 11.18
C VAL A 244 12.02 -12.93 11.80
N GLU A 245 12.46 -14.10 11.32
CA GLU A 245 12.15 -15.40 11.93
C GLU A 245 12.48 -15.47 13.40
N LYS A 246 13.53 -14.76 13.84
CA LYS A 246 13.91 -14.68 15.26
C LYS A 246 12.82 -14.04 16.12
N ALA A 247 12.14 -13.02 15.59
CA ALA A 247 11.11 -12.28 16.32
C ALA A 247 9.69 -12.83 16.10
N PHE A 248 9.44 -13.35 14.91
CA PHE A 248 8.14 -13.88 14.49
C PHE A 248 8.32 -15.21 13.78
N PRO A 249 8.49 -16.30 14.56
CA PRO A 249 8.63 -17.66 14.00
C PRO A 249 7.44 -18.03 13.14
N ILE A 250 7.70 -18.59 11.96
CA ILE A 250 6.63 -18.98 11.02
C ILE A 250 5.61 -19.94 11.64
N LYS A 251 6.04 -20.78 12.56
CA LYS A 251 5.16 -21.71 13.29
C LYS A 251 4.10 -20.97 14.10
N ASP A 252 4.46 -19.86 14.73
CA ASP A 252 3.55 -19.05 15.53
C ASP A 252 2.57 -18.29 14.62
N VAL A 253 3.05 -17.80 13.47
CA VAL A 253 2.20 -17.18 12.45
C VAL A 253 1.15 -18.18 11.95
N ILE A 254 1.55 -19.42 11.62
CA ILE A 254 0.63 -20.46 11.17
C ILE A 254 -0.35 -20.84 12.29
N SER A 255 0.11 -20.91 13.54
CA SER A 255 -0.75 -21.18 14.71
C SER A 255 -1.81 -20.11 14.90
N LEU A 256 -1.47 -18.84 14.68
CA LEU A 256 -2.43 -17.74 14.67
C LEU A 256 -3.44 -17.90 13.53
N LEU A 257 -2.96 -18.15 12.31
CA LEU A 257 -3.83 -18.27 11.13
C LEU A 257 -4.84 -19.43 11.24
N ARG A 258 -4.51 -20.52 11.92
CA ARG A 258 -5.43 -21.64 12.18
C ARG A 258 -6.64 -21.26 13.03
N GLN A 259 -6.64 -20.09 13.69
CA GLN A 259 -7.77 -19.58 14.46
C GLN A 259 -8.82 -18.85 13.60
N TYR A 260 -8.56 -18.70 12.28
CA TYR A 260 -9.40 -17.96 11.35
C TYR A 260 -9.91 -18.85 10.22
N ASP A 261 -11.09 -18.50 9.70
CA ASP A 261 -11.70 -19.17 8.55
C ASP A 261 -11.26 -18.46 7.25
N PHE A 262 -10.70 -19.23 6.32
CA PHE A 262 -10.28 -18.77 4.99
C PHE A 262 -11.09 -19.43 3.86
N SER A 263 -12.08 -20.25 4.18
CA SER A 263 -12.83 -21.03 3.20
C SER A 263 -13.76 -20.23 2.29
N HIS A 264 -14.20 -19.03 2.71
CA HIS A 264 -15.26 -18.31 2.01
C HIS A 264 -14.86 -16.93 1.49
N GLN A 265 -14.73 -15.93 2.37
CA GLN A 265 -14.59 -14.54 1.95
C GLN A 265 -13.14 -14.09 1.79
N ARG A 266 -12.26 -14.59 2.64
CA ARG A 266 -10.84 -14.24 2.68
C ARG A 266 -10.02 -15.38 2.11
N ARG A 267 -9.07 -15.05 1.23
CA ARG A 267 -8.08 -16.00 0.74
C ARG A 267 -6.78 -15.85 1.54
N LEU A 268 -6.19 -16.99 1.91
CA LEU A 268 -4.84 -17.09 2.45
C LEU A 268 -3.89 -17.63 1.37
N SER A 269 -2.76 -16.97 1.18
CA SER A 269 -1.66 -17.48 0.36
C SER A 269 -0.34 -17.41 1.12
N PHE A 270 0.59 -18.26 0.72
CA PHE A 270 1.97 -18.25 1.18
C PHE A 270 2.87 -17.96 -0.02
N GLU A 271 3.71 -16.94 0.11
CA GLU A 271 4.66 -16.54 -0.94
C GLU A 271 5.97 -17.29 -0.73
N TYR A 272 6.41 -18.01 -1.77
CA TYR A 272 7.57 -18.88 -1.73
C TYR A 272 8.48 -18.61 -2.93
N ILE A 273 9.54 -17.84 -2.72
CA ILE A 273 10.60 -17.62 -3.73
C ILE A 273 11.46 -18.89 -3.77
N MET A 274 11.58 -19.49 -4.96
CA MET A 274 12.42 -20.65 -5.17
C MET A 274 13.84 -20.21 -5.53
N PHE A 275 14.80 -20.57 -4.67
CA PHE A 275 16.21 -20.38 -4.89
C PHE A 275 16.86 -21.70 -5.28
N LYS A 276 17.40 -21.76 -6.48
CA LYS A 276 18.02 -22.96 -7.04
C LYS A 276 19.07 -23.56 -6.10
N GLY A 277 18.86 -24.83 -5.72
CA GLY A 277 19.77 -25.60 -4.87
C GLY A 277 19.74 -25.19 -3.38
N LEU A 278 18.79 -24.32 -2.96
CA LEU A 278 18.65 -23.91 -1.58
C LEU A 278 17.33 -24.42 -0.95
N ASN A 279 16.20 -24.12 -1.60
CA ASN A 279 14.87 -24.39 -1.05
C ASN A 279 13.89 -24.98 -2.10
N ASP A 280 14.41 -25.52 -3.22
CA ASP A 280 13.64 -26.01 -4.38
C ASP A 280 13.62 -27.54 -4.50
N ASP A 281 14.00 -28.26 -3.43
CA ASP A 281 14.03 -29.71 -3.42
C ASP A 281 12.74 -30.35 -2.84
N ARG A 282 12.65 -31.67 -2.99
CA ARG A 282 11.50 -32.46 -2.53
C ARG A 282 11.30 -32.40 -1.01
N ARG A 283 12.38 -32.30 -0.22
CA ARG A 283 12.33 -32.18 1.25
C ARG A 283 11.56 -30.92 1.67
N HIS A 284 11.83 -29.78 1.03
CA HIS A 284 11.12 -28.52 1.27
C HIS A 284 9.64 -28.62 0.90
N CYS A 285 9.32 -29.24 -0.23
CA CYS A 285 7.95 -29.42 -0.67
C CYS A 285 7.13 -30.27 0.34
N LEU A 286 7.68 -31.37 0.81
CA LEU A 286 7.03 -32.26 1.78
C LEU A 286 6.83 -31.58 3.12
N GLU A 287 7.84 -30.89 3.63
CA GLU A 287 7.74 -30.18 4.92
C GLU A 287 6.76 -29.01 4.82
N LEU A 288 6.76 -28.26 3.71
CA LEU A 288 5.80 -27.19 3.47
C LEU A 288 4.36 -27.75 3.46
N ALA A 289 4.13 -28.85 2.76
CA ALA A 289 2.83 -29.51 2.71
C ALA A 289 2.39 -30.00 4.11
N HIS A 290 3.32 -30.57 4.89
CA HIS A 290 3.08 -30.97 6.28
C HIS A 290 2.72 -29.79 7.17
N MET A 291 3.50 -28.72 7.10
CA MET A 291 3.32 -27.51 7.90
C MET A 291 1.97 -26.82 7.64
N LEU A 292 1.51 -26.82 6.39
CA LEU A 292 0.27 -26.16 5.96
C LEU A 292 -0.95 -27.09 5.98
N LYS A 293 -0.79 -28.36 6.31
CA LYS A 293 -1.90 -29.33 6.35
C LYS A 293 -3.05 -28.83 7.22
N GLY A 294 -4.27 -28.86 6.67
CA GLY A 294 -5.49 -28.42 7.35
C GLY A 294 -5.76 -26.90 7.33
N LEU A 295 -4.91 -26.10 6.64
CA LEU A 295 -5.24 -24.73 6.29
C LEU A 295 -5.81 -24.68 4.88
N ASP A 296 -6.93 -23.97 4.70
CA ASP A 296 -7.41 -23.62 3.36
C ASP A 296 -6.56 -22.47 2.82
N CYS A 297 -5.52 -22.81 2.07
CA CYS A 297 -4.53 -21.86 1.59
C CYS A 297 -3.99 -22.26 0.21
N ARG A 298 -3.26 -21.32 -0.39
CA ARG A 298 -2.49 -21.53 -1.63
C ARG A 298 -1.03 -21.21 -1.37
N VAL A 299 -0.15 -21.86 -2.11
CA VAL A 299 1.27 -21.48 -2.16
C VAL A 299 1.55 -20.89 -3.53
N ASN A 300 2.05 -19.66 -3.55
CA ASN A 300 2.49 -18.98 -4.75
C ASN A 300 4.00 -19.19 -4.90
N LEU A 301 4.38 -19.98 -5.91
CA LEU A 301 5.78 -20.27 -6.21
C LEU A 301 6.32 -19.19 -7.15
N ILE A 302 7.36 -18.49 -6.71
CA ILE A 302 8.00 -17.39 -7.44
C ILE A 302 9.39 -17.85 -7.90
N ARG A 303 9.67 -17.74 -9.19
CA ARG A 303 10.97 -18.08 -9.80
C ARG A 303 11.88 -16.87 -9.88
#